data_ac271f167eff9148d03bc4cb819e4dcd
#
_entry.id   ac271f167eff9148d03bc4cb819e4dcd
#
_cell.length_a   1.000
_cell.length_b   1.000
_cell.length_c   1.000
_cell.angle_alpha   90.00
_cell.angle_beta   90.00
_cell.angle_gamma   90.00
#
_symmetry.space_group_name_H-M   'P 1'
#
loop_
_entity.id
_entity.type
_entity.pdbx_description
1 polymer ?
#
loop_
_entity_poly.entity_id
_entity_poly.type
_entity_poly.pdbx_seq_one_letter_code
_entity_poly.pdbx_strand_id
1 'polypeptide(L)'
;MDLAFICRHVFLCMLAYYLEWHMRQRLAPLLYDDTDKDAAEAQRSSVVAKAGRSPAAVTKQTTGRTEDGLPVHSFRTLLDDLATLTRNTLVTAIAPEQPFTLTARPTPIQQKARDLLGLSRTQ
;
A
#
# COMPACT_ATOMS: atom_id res chain seq x y z
N MET A 1 27.35 -0.04 -21.17
CA MET A 1 25.99 -0.23 -20.64
C MET A 1 25.17 -0.88 -21.75
N ASP A 2 24.62 -2.05 -21.49
CA ASP A 2 23.91 -2.83 -22.52
C ASP A 2 22.51 -2.19 -22.77
N LEU A 3 22.18 -1.91 -24.02
CA LEU A 3 20.90 -1.35 -24.42
C LEU A 3 19.72 -2.24 -23.99
N ALA A 4 19.90 -3.56 -24.03
CA ALA A 4 18.91 -4.51 -23.57
C ALA A 4 18.60 -4.38 -22.05
N PHE A 5 19.61 -4.07 -21.25
CA PHE A 5 19.43 -3.81 -19.82
C PHE A 5 18.62 -2.54 -19.58
N ILE A 6 18.92 -1.47 -20.32
CA ILE A 6 18.18 -0.20 -20.22
C ILE A 6 16.72 -0.40 -20.60
N CYS A 7 16.44 -1.07 -21.72
CA CYS A 7 15.07 -1.33 -22.17
C CYS A 7 14.27 -2.16 -21.14
N ARG A 8 14.87 -3.18 -20.54
CA ARG A 8 14.25 -3.98 -19.48
C ARG A 8 13.94 -3.15 -18.25
N HIS A 9 14.88 -2.31 -17.84
CA HIS A 9 14.69 -1.43 -16.68
C HIS A 9 13.56 -0.43 -16.90
N VAL A 10 13.54 0.24 -18.05
CA VAL A 10 12.48 1.18 -18.43
C VAL A 10 11.12 0.47 -18.45
N PHE A 11 11.05 -0.72 -19.05
CA PHE A 11 9.81 -1.50 -19.09
C PHE A 11 9.28 -1.82 -17.68
N LEU A 12 10.17 -2.28 -16.78
CA LEU A 12 9.77 -2.57 -15.39
C LEU A 12 9.30 -1.33 -14.65
N CYS A 13 9.95 -0.18 -14.84
CA CYS A 13 9.53 1.08 -14.25
C CYS A 13 8.14 1.51 -14.76
N MET A 14 7.90 1.39 -16.06
CA MET A 14 6.59 1.71 -16.66
C MET A 14 5.50 0.77 -16.17
N LEU A 15 5.79 -0.53 -16.06
CA LEU A 15 4.87 -1.52 -15.53
C LEU A 15 4.52 -1.26 -14.05
N ALA A 16 5.53 -0.92 -13.25
CA ALA A 16 5.34 -0.56 -11.84
C ALA A 16 4.45 0.69 -11.69
N TYR A 17 4.70 1.73 -12.50
CA TYR A 17 3.89 2.94 -12.53
C TYR A 17 2.43 2.64 -12.94
N TYR A 18 2.25 1.83 -13.98
CA TYR A 18 0.93 1.42 -14.45
C TYR A 18 0.15 0.67 -13.36
N LEU A 19 0.81 -0.27 -12.67
CA LEU A 19 0.22 -1.02 -11.58
C LEU A 19 -0.17 -0.08 -10.42
N GLU A 20 0.74 0.79 -10.00
CA GLU A 20 0.48 1.77 -8.95
C GLU A 20 -0.72 2.66 -9.29
N TRP A 21 -0.80 3.15 -10.53
CA TRP A 21 -1.92 3.98 -10.98
C TRP A 21 -3.25 3.24 -10.84
N HIS A 22 -3.33 1.99 -11.32
CA HIS A 22 -4.53 1.17 -11.20
C HIS A 22 -4.91 0.86 -9.75
N MET A 23 -3.92 0.59 -8.90
CA MET A 23 -4.15 0.37 -7.48
C MET A 23 -4.73 1.64 -6.82
N ARG A 24 -4.17 2.81 -7.11
CA ARG A 24 -4.68 4.10 -6.59
C ARG A 24 -6.11 4.34 -7.01
N GLN A 25 -6.47 4.08 -8.26
CA GLN A 25 -7.84 4.23 -8.75
C GLN A 25 -8.82 3.31 -8.00
N ARG A 26 -8.47 2.06 -7.83
CA ARG A 26 -9.33 1.09 -7.14
C ARG A 26 -9.44 1.33 -5.64
N LEU A 27 -8.35 1.76 -5.02
CA LEU A 27 -8.30 2.05 -3.58
C LEU A 27 -8.76 3.46 -3.21
N ALA A 28 -9.13 4.30 -4.20
CA ALA A 28 -9.54 5.68 -3.97
C ALA A 28 -10.55 5.87 -2.82
N PRO A 29 -11.57 4.99 -2.62
CA PRO A 29 -12.50 5.12 -1.50
C PRO A 29 -11.87 5.04 -0.10
N LEU A 30 -10.66 4.46 0.01
CA LEU A 30 -9.91 4.33 1.27
C LEU A 30 -8.81 5.38 1.43
N LEU A 31 -8.60 6.20 0.40
CA LEU A 31 -7.49 7.14 0.35
C LEU A 31 -7.98 8.58 0.57
N TYR A 32 -7.11 9.37 1.16
CA TYR A 32 -7.24 10.83 1.15
C TYR A 32 -6.12 11.44 0.28
N ASP A 33 -6.41 12.58 -0.33
CA ASP A 33 -5.41 13.37 -1.03
C ASP A 33 -4.85 14.47 -0.15
N ASP A 34 -3.51 14.63 -0.18
CA ASP A 34 -2.86 15.83 0.34
C ASP A 34 -3.00 16.94 -0.68
N THR A 35 -3.90 17.88 -0.39
CA THR A 35 -4.20 19.01 -1.28
C THR A 35 -3.21 20.17 -1.10
N ASP A 36 -2.41 20.16 -0.04
CA ASP A 36 -1.45 21.21 0.29
C ASP A 36 -0.01 20.72 0.06
N LYS A 37 0.31 20.46 -1.20
CA LYS A 37 1.62 20.01 -1.61
C LYS A 37 2.72 21.06 -1.38
N ASP A 38 2.38 22.31 -1.51
CA ASP A 38 3.33 23.43 -1.34
C ASP A 38 3.79 23.53 0.11
N ALA A 39 2.89 23.37 1.07
CA ALA A 39 3.25 23.33 2.49
C ALA A 39 4.10 22.08 2.83
N ALA A 40 3.82 20.95 2.22
CA ALA A 40 4.63 19.75 2.39
C ALA A 40 6.04 19.91 1.78
N GLU A 41 6.14 20.60 0.64
CA GLU A 41 7.41 20.90 -0.03
C GLU A 41 8.25 21.91 0.79
N ALA A 42 7.63 22.93 1.34
CA ALA A 42 8.31 23.97 2.16
C ALA A 42 8.95 23.38 3.43
N GLN A 43 8.47 22.25 3.92
CA GLN A 43 9.03 21.56 5.10
C GLN A 43 10.20 20.62 4.76
N ARG A 44 10.57 20.50 3.50
CA ARG A 44 11.70 19.65 3.11
C ARG A 44 13.02 20.22 3.60
N SER A 45 13.83 19.40 4.24
CA SER A 45 15.20 19.77 4.64
C SER A 45 16.18 19.85 3.47
N SER A 46 15.88 19.19 2.35
CA SER A 46 16.66 19.24 1.12
C SER A 46 15.84 18.71 -0.07
N VAL A 47 16.26 19.01 -1.29
CA VAL A 47 15.62 18.53 -2.54
C VAL A 47 15.58 17.00 -2.62
N VAL A 48 16.52 16.31 -1.98
CA VAL A 48 16.62 14.83 -1.99
C VAL A 48 15.86 14.20 -0.84
N ALA A 49 15.51 14.97 0.20
CA ALA A 49 14.74 14.46 1.34
C ALA A 49 13.29 14.17 0.94
N LYS A 50 12.69 13.15 1.56
CA LYS A 50 11.26 12.88 1.39
C LYS A 50 10.46 14.09 1.91
N ALA A 51 9.46 14.52 1.15
CA ALA A 51 8.50 15.50 1.64
C ALA A 51 7.78 14.97 2.88
N GLY A 52 7.64 15.80 3.90
CA GLY A 52 6.77 15.53 5.04
C GLY A 52 5.29 15.58 4.61
N ARG A 53 4.41 15.24 5.52
CA ARG A 53 2.97 15.44 5.31
C ARG A 53 2.60 16.87 5.70
N SER A 54 1.72 17.51 4.93
CA SER A 54 1.17 18.79 5.35
C SER A 54 0.35 18.66 6.64
N PRO A 55 0.21 19.70 7.45
CA PRO A 55 -0.68 19.69 8.62
C PRO A 55 -2.13 19.32 8.27
N ALA A 56 -2.61 19.75 7.11
CA ALA A 56 -3.93 19.39 6.59
C ALA A 56 -4.06 17.88 6.32
N ALA A 57 -3.03 17.24 5.76
CA ALA A 57 -2.99 15.80 5.53
C ALA A 57 -2.98 15.00 6.84
N VAL A 58 -2.25 15.48 7.85
CA VAL A 58 -2.24 14.87 9.19
C VAL A 58 -3.64 14.92 9.82
N THR A 59 -4.31 16.08 9.71
CA THR A 59 -5.69 16.22 10.21
C THR A 59 -6.64 15.29 9.46
N LYS A 60 -6.58 15.22 8.13
CA LYS A 60 -7.40 14.29 7.34
C LYS A 60 -7.18 12.83 7.74
N GLN A 61 -5.95 12.44 8.01
CA GLN A 61 -5.62 11.08 8.43
C GLN A 61 -6.22 10.73 9.79
N THR A 62 -6.24 11.68 10.73
CA THR A 62 -6.73 11.44 12.10
C THR A 62 -8.25 11.50 12.19
N THR A 63 -8.88 12.40 11.47
CA THR A 63 -10.33 12.66 11.55
C THR A 63 -11.13 12.05 10.40
N GLY A 64 -10.49 11.82 9.25
CA GLY A 64 -11.16 11.30 8.06
C GLY A 64 -11.68 9.87 8.27
N ARG A 65 -12.90 9.63 7.78
CA ARG A 65 -13.53 8.31 7.75
C ARG A 65 -14.11 8.06 6.38
N THR A 66 -14.12 6.79 5.97
CA THR A 66 -14.84 6.33 4.78
C THR A 66 -16.34 6.31 5.04
N GLU A 67 -17.16 6.08 4.01
CA GLU A 67 -18.60 5.88 4.15
C GLU A 67 -18.95 4.75 5.14
N ASP A 68 -18.11 3.72 5.20
CA ASP A 68 -18.25 2.59 6.14
C ASP A 68 -17.69 2.89 7.56
N GLY A 69 -17.26 4.13 7.84
CA GLY A 69 -16.68 4.53 9.13
C GLY A 69 -15.25 4.06 9.36
N LEU A 70 -14.59 3.46 8.36
CA LEU A 70 -13.19 3.03 8.44
C LEU A 70 -12.24 4.24 8.36
N PRO A 71 -11.05 4.19 8.96
CA PRO A 71 -10.08 5.27 8.85
C PRO A 71 -9.58 5.42 7.41
N VAL A 72 -9.38 6.64 6.96
CA VAL A 72 -8.75 6.91 5.67
C VAL A 72 -7.23 6.87 5.78
N HIS A 73 -6.56 6.47 4.70
CA HIS A 73 -5.12 6.32 4.65
C HIS A 73 -4.51 7.10 3.47
N SER A 74 -3.23 7.45 3.58
CA SER A 74 -2.46 7.74 2.38
C SER A 74 -2.18 6.41 1.64
N PHE A 75 -1.90 6.48 0.34
CA PHE A 75 -1.58 5.27 -0.43
C PHE A 75 -0.43 4.48 0.21
N ARG A 76 0.62 5.18 0.67
CA ARG A 76 1.76 4.55 1.33
C ARG A 76 1.39 3.87 2.64
N THR A 77 0.66 4.55 3.53
CA THR A 77 0.27 3.97 4.81
C THR A 77 -0.68 2.80 4.66
N LEU A 78 -1.54 2.81 3.62
CA LEU A 78 -2.37 1.67 3.30
C LEU A 78 -1.55 0.48 2.81
N LEU A 79 -0.52 0.71 1.97
CA LEU A 79 0.39 -0.35 1.56
C LEU A 79 1.21 -0.92 2.72
N ASP A 80 1.70 -0.05 3.61
CA ASP A 80 2.44 -0.48 4.82
C ASP A 80 1.53 -1.34 5.73
N ASP A 81 0.24 -0.99 5.85
CA ASP A 81 -0.74 -1.79 6.59
C ASP A 81 -1.02 -3.12 5.89
N LEU A 82 -1.23 -3.13 4.58
CA LEU A 82 -1.42 -4.35 3.79
C LEU A 82 -0.21 -5.28 3.84
N ALA A 83 1.00 -4.74 3.95
CA ALA A 83 2.24 -5.52 4.07
C ALA A 83 2.32 -6.34 5.37
N THR A 84 1.49 -6.06 6.36
CA THR A 84 1.39 -6.89 7.59
C THR A 84 0.64 -8.20 7.35
N LEU A 85 -0.08 -8.34 6.24
CA LEU A 85 -0.73 -9.59 5.86
C LEU A 85 0.30 -10.61 5.40
N THR A 86 0.54 -11.63 6.21
CA THR A 86 1.53 -12.65 5.93
C THR A 86 0.89 -14.02 5.78
N ARG A 87 1.52 -14.84 4.94
CA ARG A 87 1.26 -16.27 4.85
C ARG A 87 2.56 -16.99 5.16
N ASN A 88 2.59 -17.72 6.28
CA ASN A 88 3.76 -18.45 6.74
C ASN A 88 3.53 -19.94 6.58
N THR A 89 4.47 -20.63 5.94
CA THR A 89 4.50 -22.10 5.94
C THR A 89 5.39 -22.54 7.08
N LEU A 90 4.82 -23.31 8.00
CA LEU A 90 5.50 -23.82 9.18
C LEU A 90 5.78 -25.31 8.99
N VAL A 91 7.01 -25.68 9.31
CA VAL A 91 7.46 -27.08 9.36
C VAL A 91 7.82 -27.39 10.81
N THR A 92 7.18 -28.38 11.40
CA THR A 92 7.47 -28.79 12.77
C THR A 92 8.54 -29.85 12.80
N ALA A 93 9.37 -29.84 13.85
CA ALA A 93 10.40 -30.87 14.05
C ALA A 93 9.78 -32.28 14.26
N ILE A 94 8.53 -32.34 14.72
CA ILE A 94 7.82 -33.61 15.01
C ILE A 94 7.25 -34.24 13.72
N ALA A 95 6.82 -33.40 12.75
CA ALA A 95 6.24 -33.85 11.48
C ALA A 95 6.76 -33.00 10.32
N PRO A 96 8.03 -33.15 9.94
CA PRO A 96 8.63 -32.34 8.86
C PRO A 96 8.01 -32.59 7.50
N GLU A 97 7.39 -33.74 7.31
CA GLU A 97 6.71 -34.14 6.07
C GLU A 97 5.35 -33.43 5.85
N GLN A 98 4.82 -32.79 6.89
CA GLN A 98 3.49 -32.16 6.84
C GLN A 98 3.58 -30.68 7.17
N PRO A 99 4.02 -29.83 6.21
CA PRO A 99 3.99 -28.39 6.40
C PRO A 99 2.55 -27.91 6.48
N PHE A 100 2.29 -26.97 7.39
CA PHE A 100 0.99 -26.29 7.47
C PHE A 100 1.16 -24.79 7.26
N THR A 101 0.13 -24.17 6.71
CA THR A 101 0.15 -22.74 6.39
C THR A 101 -0.71 -21.97 7.38
N LEU A 102 -0.11 -20.94 7.98
CA LEU A 102 -0.82 -19.94 8.76
C LEU A 102 -0.91 -18.64 7.97
N THR A 103 -2.13 -18.15 7.81
CA THR A 103 -2.38 -16.86 7.16
C THR A 103 -2.90 -15.87 8.20
N ALA A 104 -2.33 -14.67 8.22
CA ALA A 104 -2.81 -13.58 9.07
C ALA A 104 -4.27 -13.25 8.74
N ARG A 105 -5.09 -13.00 9.76
CA ARG A 105 -6.47 -12.53 9.56
C ARG A 105 -6.44 -11.06 9.18
N PRO A 106 -7.06 -10.67 8.07
CA PRO A 106 -7.12 -9.27 7.67
C PRO A 106 -7.99 -8.46 8.62
N THR A 107 -7.59 -7.22 8.87
CA THR A 107 -8.42 -6.21 9.52
C THR A 107 -9.56 -5.77 8.57
N PRO A 108 -10.62 -5.11 9.07
CA PRO A 108 -11.73 -4.67 8.21
C PRO A 108 -11.27 -3.80 7.03
N ILE A 109 -10.30 -2.90 7.24
CA ILE A 109 -9.76 -2.05 6.17
C ILE A 109 -8.94 -2.85 5.17
N GLN A 110 -8.12 -3.81 5.63
CA GLN A 110 -7.36 -4.70 4.76
C GLN A 110 -8.29 -5.59 3.92
N GLN A 111 -9.38 -6.07 4.52
CA GLN A 111 -10.37 -6.84 3.79
C GLN A 111 -11.04 -5.98 2.71
N LYS A 112 -11.49 -4.76 3.05
CA LYS A 112 -12.08 -3.82 2.10
C LYS A 112 -11.11 -3.49 0.94
N ALA A 113 -9.84 -3.26 1.26
CA ALA A 113 -8.81 -3.01 0.24
C ALA A 113 -8.63 -4.22 -0.71
N ARG A 114 -8.62 -5.43 -0.18
CA ARG A 114 -8.55 -6.66 -0.99
C ARG A 114 -9.77 -6.83 -1.89
N ASP A 115 -10.97 -6.52 -1.38
CA ASP A 115 -12.21 -6.57 -2.15
C ASP A 115 -12.18 -5.59 -3.31
N LEU A 116 -11.75 -4.34 -3.08
CA LEU A 116 -11.60 -3.30 -4.09
C LEU A 116 -10.55 -3.67 -5.16
N LEU A 117 -9.48 -4.35 -4.77
CA LEU A 117 -8.46 -4.84 -5.69
C LEU A 117 -8.89 -6.12 -6.46
N GLY A 118 -10.01 -6.71 -6.09
CA GLY A 118 -10.47 -7.97 -6.68
C GLY A 118 -9.65 -9.18 -6.22
N LEU A 119 -9.00 -9.10 -5.06
CA LEU A 119 -8.15 -10.15 -4.49
C LEU A 119 -8.88 -11.06 -3.49
N SER A 120 -10.15 -10.80 -3.24
CA SER A 120 -11.01 -11.65 -2.42
C SER A 120 -11.34 -12.91 -3.19
N ARG A 121 -10.49 -13.93 -3.06
CA ARG A 121 -10.90 -15.27 -3.46
C ARG A 121 -11.83 -15.81 -2.39
N THR A 122 -13.05 -16.04 -2.77
CA THR A 122 -13.95 -16.96 -2.07
C THR A 122 -13.21 -18.29 -1.94
N GLN A 123 -12.90 -18.68 -0.69
CA GLN A 123 -12.52 -20.06 -0.40
C GLN A 123 -13.76 -20.91 -0.44
#